data_c660e33e98a8934b2a9e1bcdc4d36d46
#
_entry.id   c660e33e98a8934b2a9e1bcdc4d36d46
#
_cell.length_a   1.000
_cell.length_b   1.000
_cell.length_c   1.000
_cell.angle_alpha   90.00
_cell.angle_beta   90.00
_cell.angle_gamma   90.00
#
_symmetry.space_group_name_H-M   'P 1'
#
loop_
_entity.id
_entity.type
_entity.pdbx_description
1 polymer ?
#
loop_
_entity_poly.entity_id
_entity_poly.type
_entity_poly.pdbx_seq_one_letter_code
_entity_poly.pdbx_strand_id
1 'polypeptide(L)'
;MDKKTALYLLLAGFLSCFSCTFTKQQTEEEEVDSEWIDSLQHVYQYGICIDSLDVNEYKMKNGDNPASIFASLGFSALKADSITRASVPILDPTKLRAGMNYYTFTTQDSTANIRYIAFAKSLIDYAVIDLTQYSIKAYEFNKPITIKRHYTEGTINSSLWNVIKSQGADPLLAIKISDVYAWQIDFFDVKDGDSFQVLYDVAYIDDTTALNITSIEGAIFTHQGKDFTAIPFTQDSVFEYFDPEGNSLRKAFLKAPLDFFRITSRFSNARFHPILKRYRAHHGVDYAAPIGTEVKSIGAGTVIAKGYMNGGGHTIKVKHNSVYTTTYMHLSKYAKGIEVGKQVQQGQVIGYVGSSGLSTGPHLDFRVHKNGQPINPLQMEAPPSKPIKPELRDSFAIIKQKVLAELDSMKIKNKL
;
A
#
# COMPACT_ATOMS: atom_id res chain seq x y z
N MET A 1 -66.44 -7.00 2.18
CA MET A 1 -67.31 -6.86 0.98
C MET A 1 -66.46 -7.25 -0.19
N ASP A 2 -66.62 -8.44 -0.57
CA ASP A 2 -67.40 -9.12 -1.62
C ASP A 2 -66.62 -9.16 -2.93
N LYS A 3 -66.28 -10.31 -3.30
CA LYS A 3 -66.90 -11.36 -4.16
C LYS A 3 -66.41 -11.23 -5.59
N LYS A 4 -66.15 -12.15 -6.41
CA LYS A 4 -66.45 -13.60 -6.54
C LYS A 4 -65.68 -14.10 -7.75
N THR A 5 -65.12 -15.25 -7.71
CA THR A 5 -65.53 -16.57 -8.22
C THR A 5 -65.42 -16.76 -9.73
N ALA A 6 -64.49 -17.62 -10.13
CA ALA A 6 -64.66 -18.95 -10.75
C ALA A 6 -65.48 -19.03 -12.07
N LEU A 7 -64.94 -19.72 -13.06
CA LEU A 7 -65.64 -20.83 -13.72
C LEU A 7 -64.71 -21.68 -14.56
N TYR A 8 -64.78 -22.98 -14.33
CA TYR A 8 -64.35 -24.12 -15.15
C TYR A 8 -65.16 -24.20 -16.46
N LEU A 9 -64.61 -24.76 -17.54
CA LEU A 9 -65.28 -25.89 -18.21
C LEU A 9 -64.40 -26.56 -19.27
N LEU A 10 -64.27 -27.82 -19.12
CA LEU A 10 -63.86 -28.89 -20.05
C LEU A 10 -64.63 -28.81 -21.40
N LEU A 11 -63.95 -29.27 -22.50
CA LEU A 11 -64.59 -30.21 -23.40
C LEU A 11 -63.52 -31.05 -24.11
N ALA A 12 -63.75 -32.32 -24.03
CA ALA A 12 -63.04 -33.39 -24.68
C ALA A 12 -63.60 -33.69 -26.11
N GLY A 13 -62.74 -34.25 -26.96
CA GLY A 13 -63.21 -35.17 -27.99
C GLY A 13 -62.87 -34.76 -29.43
N PHE A 14 -62.03 -35.40 -30.15
CA PHE A 14 -62.33 -36.42 -31.12
C PHE A 14 -61.04 -36.85 -31.91
N LEU A 15 -60.77 -38.11 -31.89
CA LEU A 15 -59.82 -38.79 -32.78
C LEU A 15 -60.29 -38.69 -34.24
N SER A 16 -59.37 -38.43 -35.14
CA SER A 16 -59.41 -39.07 -36.48
C SER A 16 -57.99 -39.19 -37.03
N CYS A 17 -57.65 -40.46 -37.31
CA CYS A 17 -56.41 -40.85 -37.98
C CYS A 17 -56.41 -40.37 -39.42
N PHE A 18 -55.32 -39.68 -39.80
CA PHE A 18 -54.89 -39.60 -41.19
C PHE A 18 -53.41 -39.92 -41.27
N SER A 19 -53.16 -41.16 -41.79
CA SER A 19 -51.83 -41.60 -42.16
C SER A 19 -51.45 -40.90 -43.46
N CYS A 20 -50.44 -40.07 -43.41
CA CYS A 20 -49.72 -39.60 -44.57
C CYS A 20 -48.26 -39.92 -44.37
N THR A 21 -47.81 -40.90 -45.12
CA THR A 21 -46.40 -41.21 -45.36
C THR A 21 -45.70 -40.02 -45.98
N PHE A 22 -44.89 -39.34 -45.18
CA PHE A 22 -43.93 -38.38 -45.71
C PHE A 22 -42.58 -39.06 -45.83
N THR A 23 -42.14 -39.20 -47.09
CA THR A 23 -40.82 -39.59 -47.52
C THR A 23 -39.79 -38.66 -46.83
N LYS A 24 -38.86 -39.25 -46.09
CA LYS A 24 -37.71 -38.59 -45.53
C LYS A 24 -36.77 -38.21 -46.66
N GLN A 25 -36.84 -36.97 -47.12
CA GLN A 25 -35.78 -36.40 -47.93
C GLN A 25 -34.63 -36.08 -46.91
N GLN A 26 -33.57 -36.88 -47.01
CA GLN A 26 -32.29 -36.52 -46.39
C GLN A 26 -31.78 -35.28 -47.11
N THR A 27 -31.89 -34.13 -46.44
CA THR A 27 -31.01 -33.03 -46.69
C THR A 27 -29.66 -33.42 -46.11
N GLU A 28 -28.70 -33.70 -46.99
CA GLU A 28 -27.28 -33.66 -46.64
C GLU A 28 -27.02 -32.23 -46.10
N GLU A 29 -26.97 -32.08 -44.79
CA GLU A 29 -26.26 -30.96 -44.18
C GLU A 29 -24.79 -31.18 -44.54
N GLU A 30 -24.28 -30.41 -45.50
CA GLU A 30 -22.84 -30.22 -45.63
C GLU A 30 -22.33 -29.83 -44.23
N GLU A 31 -21.65 -30.77 -43.57
CA GLU A 31 -20.72 -30.43 -42.48
C GLU A 31 -19.71 -29.47 -43.08
N VAL A 32 -19.95 -28.16 -42.87
CA VAL A 32 -18.95 -27.12 -43.09
C VAL A 32 -17.85 -27.44 -42.08
N ASP A 33 -16.78 -27.99 -42.62
CA ASP A 33 -15.54 -28.28 -41.92
C ASP A 33 -15.11 -27.05 -41.16
N SER A 34 -15.34 -27.04 -39.82
CA SER A 34 -15.02 -25.95 -38.93
C SER A 34 -13.52 -25.86 -38.60
N GLU A 35 -12.67 -26.53 -39.38
CA GLU A 35 -11.23 -26.63 -39.17
C GLU A 35 -10.41 -25.46 -39.75
N TRP A 36 -11.00 -24.45 -40.34
CA TRP A 36 -10.25 -23.32 -40.94
C TRP A 36 -10.57 -21.94 -40.37
N ILE A 37 -11.01 -21.83 -39.12
CA ILE A 37 -10.84 -20.60 -38.38
C ILE A 37 -9.53 -20.76 -37.60
N ASP A 38 -8.44 -20.75 -38.33
CA ASP A 38 -7.13 -20.39 -37.77
C ASP A 38 -7.29 -18.95 -37.27
N SER A 39 -7.54 -18.83 -35.98
CA SER A 39 -7.63 -17.53 -35.30
C SER A 39 -6.24 -16.92 -35.44
N LEU A 40 -6.04 -16.08 -36.43
CA LEU A 40 -4.85 -15.20 -36.52
C LEU A 40 -4.72 -14.50 -35.18
N GLN A 41 -3.87 -15.02 -34.31
CA GLN A 41 -3.56 -14.38 -33.04
C GLN A 41 -2.77 -13.13 -33.37
N HIS A 42 -3.47 -11.99 -33.43
CA HIS A 42 -2.82 -10.69 -33.58
C HIS A 42 -1.88 -10.44 -32.42
N VAL A 43 -0.67 -10.01 -32.74
CA VAL A 43 0.34 -9.65 -31.73
C VAL A 43 0.17 -8.18 -31.37
N TYR A 44 0.06 -7.94 -30.07
CA TYR A 44 -0.10 -6.57 -29.54
C TYR A 44 1.10 -6.18 -28.66
N GLN A 45 1.59 -4.96 -28.87
CA GLN A 45 2.57 -4.34 -27.99
C GLN A 45 2.12 -2.93 -27.62
N TYR A 46 2.05 -2.63 -26.34
CA TYR A 46 1.54 -1.35 -25.80
C TYR A 46 0.14 -0.96 -26.33
N GLY A 47 -0.72 -1.95 -26.57
CA GLY A 47 -2.06 -1.77 -27.13
C GLY A 47 -2.08 -1.54 -28.64
N ILE A 48 -0.95 -1.64 -29.34
CA ILE A 48 -0.79 -1.48 -30.78
C ILE A 48 -0.68 -2.86 -31.41
N CYS A 49 -1.51 -3.16 -32.43
CA CYS A 49 -1.34 -4.35 -33.25
C CYS A 49 -0.07 -4.19 -34.10
N ILE A 50 0.89 -5.10 -33.96
CA ILE A 50 2.21 -4.98 -34.59
C ILE A 50 2.43 -5.94 -35.77
N ASP A 51 1.43 -6.67 -36.23
CA ASP A 51 1.56 -7.69 -37.29
C ASP A 51 2.13 -7.13 -38.59
N SER A 52 1.92 -5.85 -38.86
CA SER A 52 2.41 -5.15 -40.06
C SER A 52 3.34 -3.99 -39.74
N LEU A 53 3.93 -3.99 -38.54
CA LEU A 53 4.79 -2.92 -38.06
C LEU A 53 6.13 -3.45 -37.58
N ASP A 54 7.21 -2.76 -37.90
CA ASP A 54 8.51 -2.99 -37.28
C ASP A 54 8.62 -2.16 -36.01
N VAL A 55 9.10 -2.78 -34.93
CA VAL A 55 9.27 -2.13 -33.63
C VAL A 55 10.77 -1.89 -33.39
N ASN A 56 11.12 -0.64 -33.21
CA ASN A 56 12.50 -0.24 -32.93
C ASN A 56 12.59 0.36 -31.53
N GLU A 57 13.53 -0.14 -30.73
CA GLU A 57 13.77 0.33 -29.37
C GLU A 57 14.94 1.32 -29.36
N TYR A 58 14.75 2.40 -28.63
CA TYR A 58 15.74 3.44 -28.41
C TYR A 58 15.87 3.78 -26.94
N LYS A 59 17.00 4.37 -26.58
CA LYS A 59 17.28 4.83 -25.22
C LYS A 59 17.57 6.33 -25.22
N MET A 60 16.88 7.06 -24.36
CA MET A 60 17.11 8.50 -24.19
C MET A 60 18.53 8.78 -23.71
N LYS A 61 19.17 9.74 -24.33
CA LYS A 61 20.51 10.22 -23.97
C LYS A 61 20.43 11.40 -23.01
N ASN A 62 21.57 11.74 -22.41
CA ASN A 62 21.64 12.94 -21.57
C ASN A 62 21.45 14.20 -22.43
N GLY A 63 20.51 15.07 -22.00
CA GLY A 63 20.11 16.27 -22.73
C GLY A 63 18.97 16.08 -23.73
N ASP A 64 18.48 14.85 -23.97
CA ASP A 64 17.32 14.62 -24.81
C ASP A 64 16.07 15.24 -24.19
N ASN A 65 15.23 15.78 -25.07
CA ASN A 65 13.90 16.25 -24.77
C ASN A 65 12.95 15.84 -25.92
N PRO A 66 11.64 15.92 -25.78
CA PRO A 66 10.71 15.48 -26.83
C PRO A 66 11.01 16.07 -28.21
N ALA A 67 11.33 17.35 -28.29
CA ALA A 67 11.60 18.00 -29.57
C ALA A 67 12.89 17.47 -30.23
N SER A 68 13.96 17.24 -29.46
CA SER A 68 15.21 16.67 -29.98
C SER A 68 15.02 15.21 -30.44
N ILE A 69 14.23 14.43 -29.71
CA ILE A 69 13.91 13.06 -30.09
C ILE A 69 13.12 13.04 -31.39
N PHE A 70 12.04 13.83 -31.51
CA PHE A 70 11.26 13.88 -32.73
C PHE A 70 12.04 14.40 -33.93
N ALA A 71 12.93 15.35 -33.73
CA ALA A 71 13.85 15.81 -34.78
C ALA A 71 14.82 14.68 -35.22
N SER A 72 15.37 13.91 -34.29
CA SER A 72 16.24 12.76 -34.60
C SER A 72 15.51 11.63 -35.33
N LEU A 73 14.19 11.52 -35.15
CA LEU A 73 13.31 10.59 -35.85
C LEU A 73 12.89 11.11 -37.24
N GLY A 74 13.40 12.27 -37.69
CA GLY A 74 13.18 12.82 -39.02
C GLY A 74 11.91 13.69 -39.15
N PHE A 75 11.22 14.03 -38.06
CA PHE A 75 10.07 14.93 -38.11
C PHE A 75 10.52 16.39 -38.32
N SER A 76 9.76 17.12 -39.17
CA SER A 76 9.96 18.57 -39.31
C SER A 76 9.67 19.29 -37.98
N ALA A 77 10.23 20.49 -37.78
CA ALA A 77 10.03 21.27 -36.57
C ALA A 77 8.52 21.54 -36.26
N LEU A 78 7.71 21.80 -37.29
CA LEU A 78 6.27 22.00 -37.16
C LEU A 78 5.57 20.71 -36.69
N LYS A 79 5.96 19.56 -37.23
CA LYS A 79 5.38 18.26 -36.85
C LYS A 79 5.82 17.86 -35.43
N ALA A 80 7.10 18.06 -35.09
CA ALA A 80 7.63 17.82 -33.77
C ALA A 80 6.93 18.66 -32.67
N ASP A 81 6.67 19.93 -32.95
CA ASP A 81 5.90 20.81 -32.06
C ASP A 81 4.45 20.33 -31.88
N SER A 82 3.79 19.93 -32.99
CA SER A 82 2.43 19.36 -32.93
C SER A 82 2.38 18.08 -32.12
N ILE A 83 3.36 17.17 -32.29
CA ILE A 83 3.46 15.93 -31.52
C ILE A 83 3.67 16.26 -30.03
N THR A 84 4.58 17.18 -29.74
CA THR A 84 4.87 17.60 -28.36
C THR A 84 3.63 18.14 -27.68
N ARG A 85 2.90 19.05 -28.30
CA ARG A 85 1.65 19.61 -27.72
C ARG A 85 0.60 18.55 -27.47
N ALA A 86 0.41 17.63 -28.42
CA ALA A 86 -0.58 16.56 -28.27
C ALA A 86 -0.20 15.56 -27.15
N SER A 87 1.09 15.39 -26.87
CA SER A 87 1.57 14.44 -25.86
C SER A 87 1.67 15.01 -24.43
N VAL A 88 1.77 16.33 -24.26
CA VAL A 88 1.92 17.00 -22.95
C VAL A 88 0.96 16.50 -21.85
N PRO A 89 -0.33 16.23 -22.10
CA PRO A 89 -1.24 15.75 -21.07
C PRO A 89 -0.82 14.41 -20.43
N ILE A 90 -0.09 13.55 -21.15
CA ILE A 90 0.29 12.21 -20.72
C ILE A 90 1.81 12.00 -20.60
N LEU A 91 2.60 12.78 -21.32
CA LEU A 91 4.06 12.75 -21.35
C LEU A 91 4.60 14.07 -20.78
N ASP A 92 4.78 14.13 -19.46
CA ASP A 92 5.38 15.30 -18.82
C ASP A 92 6.88 15.40 -19.19
N PRO A 93 7.28 16.41 -19.98
CA PRO A 93 8.66 16.55 -20.42
C PRO A 93 9.67 16.69 -19.26
N THR A 94 9.22 17.20 -18.11
CA THR A 94 10.05 17.42 -16.93
C THR A 94 10.39 16.13 -16.19
N LYS A 95 9.67 15.04 -16.48
CA LYS A 95 9.88 13.71 -15.89
C LYS A 95 10.75 12.79 -16.76
N LEU A 96 11.03 13.19 -17.99
CA LEU A 96 11.91 12.42 -18.87
C LEU A 96 13.34 12.45 -18.35
N ARG A 97 14.01 11.31 -18.44
CA ARG A 97 15.39 11.13 -17.94
C ARG A 97 16.21 10.33 -18.93
N ALA A 98 17.50 10.60 -18.99
CA ALA A 98 18.46 9.76 -19.69
C ALA A 98 18.35 8.31 -19.20
N GLY A 99 18.41 7.35 -20.11
CA GLY A 99 18.26 5.93 -19.83
C GLY A 99 16.84 5.39 -19.96
N MET A 100 15.81 6.23 -20.05
CA MET A 100 14.44 5.78 -20.34
C MET A 100 14.35 5.26 -21.78
N ASN A 101 13.61 4.17 -21.97
CA ASN A 101 13.39 3.60 -23.30
C ASN A 101 12.21 4.30 -23.98
N TYR A 102 12.31 4.43 -25.31
CA TYR A 102 11.16 4.74 -26.16
C TYR A 102 11.21 3.86 -27.40
N TYR A 103 10.05 3.67 -28.00
CA TYR A 103 9.84 2.72 -29.11
C TYR A 103 9.18 3.45 -30.27
N THR A 104 9.58 3.12 -31.49
CA THR A 104 8.89 3.56 -32.71
C THR A 104 8.30 2.35 -33.43
N PHE A 105 7.12 2.53 -33.97
CA PHE A 105 6.41 1.53 -34.73
C PHE A 105 6.30 2.04 -36.18
N THR A 106 6.99 1.38 -37.10
CA THR A 106 7.15 1.81 -38.48
C THR A 106 6.47 0.82 -39.42
N THR A 107 5.93 1.32 -40.54
CA THR A 107 5.41 0.44 -41.59
C THR A 107 6.52 -0.42 -42.19
N GLN A 108 6.20 -1.64 -42.59
CA GLN A 108 7.13 -2.62 -43.21
C GLN A 108 7.34 -2.35 -44.70
N ASP A 109 6.76 -1.27 -45.24
CA ASP A 109 6.95 -0.87 -46.62
C ASP A 109 8.24 -0.06 -46.83
N SER A 110 8.59 0.24 -48.09
CA SER A 110 9.77 1.01 -48.44
C SER A 110 9.81 2.45 -47.87
N THR A 111 8.69 2.95 -47.37
CA THR A 111 8.59 4.30 -46.78
C THR A 111 8.99 4.32 -45.32
N ALA A 112 8.89 3.19 -44.61
CA ALA A 112 9.20 3.03 -43.17
C ALA A 112 8.59 4.17 -42.32
N ASN A 113 7.33 4.51 -42.57
CA ASN A 113 6.65 5.63 -41.88
C ASN A 113 6.40 5.30 -40.40
N ILE A 114 6.76 6.19 -39.50
CA ILE A 114 6.45 6.05 -38.07
C ILE A 114 4.95 6.25 -37.87
N ARG A 115 4.27 5.22 -37.35
CA ARG A 115 2.82 5.19 -37.06
C ARG A 115 2.54 5.46 -35.60
N TYR A 116 3.39 5.00 -34.70
CA TYR A 116 3.27 5.21 -33.26
C TYR A 116 4.63 5.43 -32.63
N ILE A 117 4.62 6.17 -31.51
CA ILE A 117 5.80 6.33 -30.65
C ILE A 117 5.34 6.03 -29.21
N ALA A 118 6.00 5.14 -28.50
CA ALA A 118 5.72 4.80 -27.10
C ALA A 118 6.89 5.16 -26.20
N PHE A 119 6.67 5.96 -25.17
CA PHE A 119 7.66 6.29 -24.13
C PHE A 119 7.39 5.48 -22.88
N ALA A 120 8.37 4.74 -22.38
CA ALA A 120 8.30 4.02 -21.12
C ALA A 120 8.41 5.01 -19.95
N LYS A 121 7.30 5.27 -19.23
CA LYS A 121 7.29 6.09 -18.02
C LYS A 121 7.77 5.29 -16.80
N SER A 122 7.47 4.00 -16.80
CA SER A 122 7.91 2.99 -15.82
C SER A 122 8.00 1.62 -16.49
N LEU A 123 8.18 0.55 -15.72
CA LEU A 123 8.14 -0.82 -16.26
C LEU A 123 6.75 -1.23 -16.78
N ILE A 124 5.69 -0.57 -16.30
CA ILE A 124 4.30 -0.88 -16.64
C ILE A 124 3.58 0.25 -17.37
N ASP A 125 3.99 1.51 -17.19
CA ASP A 125 3.28 2.67 -17.71
C ASP A 125 3.95 3.23 -18.95
N TYR A 126 3.20 3.39 -20.01
CA TYR A 126 3.65 3.91 -21.30
C TYR A 126 2.79 5.09 -21.74
N ALA A 127 3.43 6.11 -22.31
CA ALA A 127 2.75 7.15 -23.04
C ALA A 127 2.84 6.83 -24.54
N VAL A 128 1.72 6.54 -25.18
CA VAL A 128 1.63 6.18 -26.60
C VAL A 128 1.12 7.36 -27.40
N ILE A 129 1.83 7.70 -28.46
CA ILE A 129 1.50 8.76 -29.40
C ILE A 129 1.09 8.09 -30.73
N ASP A 130 -0.17 8.28 -31.12
CA ASP A 130 -0.73 7.76 -32.37
C ASP A 130 -0.63 8.83 -33.47
N LEU A 131 0.14 8.51 -34.50
CA LEU A 131 0.36 9.33 -35.69
C LEU A 131 -0.42 8.83 -36.90
N THR A 132 -1.28 7.82 -36.76
CA THR A 132 -2.06 7.22 -37.85
C THR A 132 -3.23 8.11 -38.27
N GLN A 133 -3.71 8.95 -37.35
CA GLN A 133 -4.88 9.80 -37.53
C GLN A 133 -4.50 11.17 -38.11
N TYR A 134 -5.45 11.86 -38.74
CA TYR A 134 -5.27 13.26 -39.18
C TYR A 134 -4.89 14.17 -38.00
N SER A 135 -5.54 13.98 -36.83
CA SER A 135 -5.17 14.63 -35.59
C SER A 135 -4.33 13.67 -34.73
N ILE A 136 -3.16 14.14 -34.27
CA ILE A 136 -2.27 13.39 -33.38
C ILE A 136 -3.02 13.12 -32.08
N LYS A 137 -3.09 11.88 -31.66
CA LYS A 137 -3.67 11.46 -30.39
C LYS A 137 -2.56 10.92 -29.48
N ALA A 138 -2.74 11.09 -28.18
CA ALA A 138 -1.85 10.49 -27.21
C ALA A 138 -2.70 9.86 -26.09
N TYR A 139 -2.30 8.68 -25.62
CA TYR A 139 -3.00 7.94 -24.57
C TYR A 139 -2.00 7.20 -23.66
N GLU A 140 -2.44 6.90 -22.46
CA GLU A 140 -1.67 6.03 -21.55
C GLU A 140 -2.00 4.59 -21.81
N PHE A 141 -0.97 3.74 -21.81
CA PHE A 141 -1.10 2.30 -21.79
C PHE A 141 -0.43 1.76 -20.53
N ASN A 142 -1.15 0.92 -19.80
CA ASN A 142 -0.63 0.22 -18.64
C ASN A 142 -0.55 -1.26 -18.96
N LYS A 143 0.64 -1.86 -18.82
CA LYS A 143 0.76 -3.32 -18.94
C LYS A 143 -0.09 -3.99 -17.88
N PRO A 144 -0.81 -5.05 -18.23
CA PRO A 144 -1.55 -5.83 -17.25
C PRO A 144 -0.58 -6.42 -16.22
N ILE A 145 -0.99 -6.37 -14.96
CA ILE A 145 -0.26 -7.01 -13.86
C ILE A 145 -1.07 -8.19 -13.35
N THR A 146 -0.38 -9.28 -13.03
CA THR A 146 -0.95 -10.46 -12.38
C THR A 146 -0.50 -10.50 -10.94
N ILE A 147 -1.41 -10.76 -10.01
CA ILE A 147 -1.09 -10.95 -8.60
C ILE A 147 -0.97 -12.46 -8.33
N LYS A 148 0.17 -12.87 -7.80
CA LYS A 148 0.40 -14.28 -7.42
C LYS A 148 0.66 -14.40 -5.95
N ARG A 149 0.00 -15.38 -5.31
CA ARG A 149 0.16 -15.73 -3.90
C ARG A 149 1.44 -16.54 -3.70
N HIS A 150 2.23 -16.14 -2.71
CA HIS A 150 3.46 -16.79 -2.29
C HIS A 150 3.41 -17.16 -0.82
N TYR A 151 4.22 -18.15 -0.47
CA TYR A 151 4.46 -18.55 0.91
C TYR A 151 5.97 -18.66 1.15
N THR A 152 6.41 -18.20 2.29
CA THR A 152 7.79 -18.34 2.75
C THR A 152 7.80 -18.62 4.25
N GLU A 153 8.62 -19.56 4.68
CA GLU A 153 8.86 -19.85 6.10
C GLU A 153 10.36 -19.98 6.37
N GLY A 154 10.74 -19.81 7.62
CA GLY A 154 12.14 -20.02 8.02
C GLY A 154 12.36 -19.88 9.52
N THR A 155 13.42 -20.53 10.00
CA THR A 155 13.95 -20.34 11.35
C THR A 155 15.16 -19.42 11.27
N ILE A 156 15.20 -18.42 12.13
CA ILE A 156 16.25 -17.40 12.16
C ILE A 156 17.49 -18.00 12.81
N ASN A 157 18.59 -17.94 12.07
CA ASN A 157 19.93 -18.36 12.48
C ASN A 157 20.99 -17.28 12.19
N SER A 158 20.56 -16.12 11.72
CA SER A 158 21.40 -14.96 11.43
C SER A 158 20.53 -13.70 11.48
N SER A 159 20.01 -13.23 10.35
CA SER A 159 19.04 -12.12 10.28
C SER A 159 17.81 -12.55 9.50
N LEU A 160 16.65 -11.95 9.80
CA LEU A 160 15.42 -12.17 9.04
C LEU A 160 15.64 -11.95 7.54
N TRP A 161 16.39 -10.91 7.18
CA TRP A 161 16.77 -10.58 5.79
C TRP A 161 17.51 -11.73 5.10
N ASN A 162 18.54 -12.29 5.77
CA ASN A 162 19.37 -13.36 5.20
C ASN A 162 18.58 -14.66 5.06
N VAL A 163 17.75 -14.99 6.04
CA VAL A 163 16.91 -16.19 5.99
C VAL A 163 15.91 -16.09 4.84
N ILE A 164 15.20 -14.97 4.69
CA ILE A 164 14.26 -14.76 3.57
C ILE A 164 14.98 -14.90 2.23
N LYS A 165 16.15 -14.27 2.08
CA LYS A 165 16.97 -14.38 0.86
C LYS A 165 17.37 -15.82 0.57
N SER A 166 17.76 -16.60 1.58
CA SER A 166 18.15 -18.00 1.42
C SER A 166 16.98 -18.91 1.00
N GLN A 167 15.75 -18.51 1.30
CA GLN A 167 14.53 -19.18 0.83
C GLN A 167 14.13 -18.76 -0.60
N GLY A 168 14.91 -17.93 -1.29
CA GLY A 168 14.62 -17.45 -2.64
C GLY A 168 13.57 -16.36 -2.73
N ALA A 169 13.11 -15.82 -1.60
CA ALA A 169 12.16 -14.72 -1.56
C ALA A 169 12.87 -13.35 -1.60
N ASP A 170 12.12 -12.30 -2.02
CA ASP A 170 12.62 -10.94 -2.00
C ASP A 170 12.94 -10.52 -0.55
N PRO A 171 14.17 -10.11 -0.24
CA PRO A 171 14.54 -9.66 1.11
C PRO A 171 13.71 -8.47 1.64
N LEU A 172 13.10 -7.67 0.77
CA LEU A 172 12.17 -6.61 1.16
C LEU A 172 10.95 -7.15 1.95
N LEU A 173 10.68 -8.46 1.85
CA LEU A 173 9.68 -9.13 2.69
C LEU A 173 9.99 -8.98 4.18
N ALA A 174 11.27 -8.90 4.57
CA ALA A 174 11.67 -8.65 5.96
C ALA A 174 11.14 -7.31 6.48
N ILE A 175 11.17 -6.27 5.65
CA ILE A 175 10.63 -4.94 6.00
C ILE A 175 9.11 -5.03 6.16
N LYS A 176 8.42 -5.71 5.23
CA LYS A 176 6.96 -5.89 5.30
C LYS A 176 6.53 -6.67 6.56
N ILE A 177 7.25 -7.73 6.92
CA ILE A 177 7.01 -8.48 8.17
C ILE A 177 7.27 -7.59 9.38
N SER A 178 8.36 -6.82 9.37
CA SER A 178 8.68 -5.91 10.46
C SER A 178 7.61 -4.84 10.65
N ASP A 179 7.03 -4.32 9.57
CA ASP A 179 5.94 -3.35 9.63
C ASP A 179 4.66 -3.95 10.25
N VAL A 180 4.33 -5.22 9.91
CA VAL A 180 3.18 -5.93 10.50
C VAL A 180 3.31 -6.04 12.02
N TYR A 181 4.49 -6.40 12.50
CA TYR A 181 4.72 -6.69 13.93
C TYR A 181 5.43 -5.57 14.69
N ALA A 182 5.62 -4.39 14.09
CA ALA A 182 6.36 -3.25 14.65
C ALA A 182 5.96 -2.86 16.09
N TRP A 183 4.73 -3.18 16.48
CA TRP A 183 4.17 -2.87 17.80
C TRP A 183 4.25 -4.02 18.80
N GLN A 184 4.50 -5.25 18.32
CA GLN A 184 4.52 -6.46 19.13
C GLN A 184 5.95 -6.93 19.39
N ILE A 185 6.81 -6.82 18.38
CA ILE A 185 8.15 -7.39 18.37
C ILE A 185 9.18 -6.29 18.15
N ASP A 186 10.24 -6.28 18.94
CA ASP A 186 11.43 -5.51 18.67
C ASP A 186 12.36 -6.32 17.76
N PHE A 187 12.41 -5.97 16.48
CA PHE A 187 13.22 -6.69 15.50
C PHE A 187 14.74 -6.57 15.72
N PHE A 188 15.18 -5.67 16.62
CA PHE A 188 16.58 -5.67 17.10
C PHE A 188 16.84 -6.74 18.19
N ASP A 189 15.79 -7.30 18.81
CA ASP A 189 15.89 -8.37 19.81
C ASP A 189 15.53 -9.77 19.26
N VAL A 190 15.32 -9.88 17.94
CA VAL A 190 15.08 -11.18 17.28
C VAL A 190 16.32 -12.04 17.37
N LYS A 191 16.15 -13.31 17.78
CA LYS A 191 17.24 -14.22 18.14
C LYS A 191 17.23 -15.49 17.29
N ASP A 192 18.35 -16.20 17.36
CA ASP A 192 18.45 -17.55 16.81
C ASP A 192 17.37 -18.45 17.43
N GLY A 193 16.67 -19.19 16.59
CA GLY A 193 15.55 -20.04 16.96
C GLY A 193 14.17 -19.40 16.82
N ASP A 194 14.07 -18.07 16.69
CA ASP A 194 12.82 -17.43 16.28
C ASP A 194 12.46 -17.88 14.85
N SER A 195 11.18 -17.87 14.50
CA SER A 195 10.74 -18.38 13.20
C SER A 195 9.58 -17.56 12.65
N PHE A 196 9.36 -17.69 11.35
CA PHE A 196 8.25 -17.04 10.69
C PHE A 196 7.63 -17.92 9.61
N GLN A 197 6.35 -17.69 9.36
CA GLN A 197 5.57 -18.21 8.25
C GLN A 197 4.79 -17.03 7.69
N VAL A 198 4.80 -16.82 6.37
CA VAL A 198 4.14 -15.66 5.77
C VAL A 198 3.53 -16.01 4.42
N LEU A 199 2.25 -15.65 4.26
CA LEU A 199 1.53 -15.58 3.00
C LEU A 199 1.59 -14.14 2.51
N TYR A 200 1.96 -13.95 1.25
CA TYR A 200 2.06 -12.60 0.68
C TYR A 200 1.79 -12.61 -0.82
N ASP A 201 1.36 -11.49 -1.33
CA ASP A 201 1.06 -11.33 -2.75
C ASP A 201 2.16 -10.51 -3.43
N VAL A 202 2.53 -10.96 -4.62
CA VAL A 202 3.54 -10.30 -5.48
C VAL A 202 2.88 -9.94 -6.81
N ALA A 203 3.08 -8.71 -7.24
CA ALA A 203 2.70 -8.26 -8.57
C ALA A 203 3.74 -8.69 -9.61
N TYR A 204 3.26 -9.18 -10.76
CA TYR A 204 4.07 -9.61 -11.89
C TYR A 204 3.67 -8.89 -13.16
N ILE A 205 4.64 -8.61 -14.01
CA ILE A 205 4.44 -8.28 -15.42
C ILE A 205 4.70 -9.54 -16.23
N ASP A 206 3.87 -9.75 -17.25
CA ASP A 206 4.05 -10.84 -18.21
C ASP A 206 4.21 -12.23 -17.51
N ASP A 207 3.55 -12.41 -16.37
CA ASP A 207 3.53 -13.61 -15.52
C ASP A 207 4.88 -14.09 -14.97
N THR A 208 5.98 -13.48 -15.37
CA THR A 208 7.35 -13.93 -15.03
C THR A 208 8.17 -12.89 -14.27
N THR A 209 8.01 -11.61 -14.58
CA THR A 209 8.80 -10.54 -14.00
C THR A 209 8.15 -9.98 -12.75
N ALA A 210 8.70 -10.32 -11.58
CA ALA A 210 8.25 -9.79 -10.30
C ALA A 210 8.50 -8.27 -10.21
N LEU A 211 7.50 -7.51 -9.79
CA LEU A 211 7.56 -6.07 -9.57
C LEU A 211 7.84 -5.73 -8.11
N ASN A 212 6.90 -6.09 -7.26
CA ASN A 212 6.96 -5.78 -5.82
C ASN A 212 5.99 -6.66 -5.03
N ILE A 213 6.25 -6.76 -3.72
CA ILE A 213 5.33 -7.34 -2.76
C ILE A 213 4.20 -6.33 -2.51
N THR A 214 2.98 -6.70 -2.86
CA THR A 214 1.79 -5.84 -2.75
C THR A 214 1.18 -5.85 -1.36
N SER A 215 1.08 -7.03 -0.74
CA SER A 215 0.42 -7.20 0.57
C SER A 215 0.95 -8.41 1.33
N ILE A 216 0.82 -8.39 2.65
CA ILE A 216 0.90 -9.56 3.52
C ILE A 216 -0.53 -10.04 3.77
N GLU A 217 -0.80 -11.30 3.42
CA GLU A 217 -2.13 -11.90 3.46
C GLU A 217 -2.36 -12.78 4.69
N GLY A 218 -1.31 -12.95 5.47
CA GLY A 218 -1.32 -13.63 6.75
C GLY A 218 0.09 -14.01 7.17
N ALA A 219 0.35 -13.98 8.47
CA ALA A 219 1.65 -14.38 8.96
C ALA A 219 1.58 -14.93 10.39
N ILE A 220 2.54 -15.77 10.74
CA ILE A 220 2.82 -16.16 12.11
C ILE A 220 4.32 -15.90 12.34
N PHE A 221 4.65 -15.12 13.36
CA PHE A 221 6.02 -14.89 13.80
C PHE A 221 6.18 -15.44 15.21
N THR A 222 7.04 -16.43 15.37
CA THR A 222 7.38 -17.00 16.69
C THR A 222 8.60 -16.27 17.23
N HIS A 223 8.45 -15.54 18.32
CA HIS A 223 9.51 -14.82 19.01
C HIS A 223 9.60 -15.26 20.46
N GLN A 224 10.78 -15.73 20.87
CA GLN A 224 11.03 -16.25 22.22
C GLN A 224 10.01 -17.34 22.66
N GLY A 225 9.63 -18.23 21.72
CA GLY A 225 8.69 -19.33 21.96
C GLY A 225 7.21 -18.91 21.99
N LYS A 226 6.89 -17.65 21.72
CA LYS A 226 5.52 -17.14 21.64
C LYS A 226 5.15 -16.82 20.20
N ASP A 227 3.99 -17.32 19.76
CA ASP A 227 3.45 -17.05 18.44
C ASP A 227 2.68 -15.72 18.40
N PHE A 228 2.97 -14.92 17.39
CA PHE A 228 2.27 -13.71 17.03
C PHE A 228 1.64 -13.92 15.66
N THR A 229 0.33 -14.12 15.63
CA THR A 229 -0.42 -14.34 14.39
C THR A 229 -0.95 -13.01 13.87
N ALA A 230 -0.83 -12.76 12.57
CA ALA A 230 -1.31 -11.58 11.89
C ALA A 230 -2.37 -11.97 10.84
N ILE A 231 -3.61 -11.54 11.06
CA ILE A 231 -4.76 -11.76 10.19
C ILE A 231 -5.16 -10.41 9.60
N PRO A 232 -5.11 -10.21 8.27
CA PRO A 232 -5.51 -8.97 7.64
C PRO A 232 -7.03 -8.80 7.70
N PHE A 233 -7.47 -7.59 8.02
CA PHE A 233 -8.90 -7.26 8.00
C PHE A 233 -9.10 -5.75 7.82
N THR A 234 -10.20 -5.38 7.16
CA THR A 234 -10.59 -3.98 6.98
C THR A 234 -11.86 -3.69 7.78
N GLN A 235 -11.78 -2.71 8.69
CA GLN A 235 -12.94 -2.14 9.36
C GLN A 235 -12.90 -0.62 9.28
N ASP A 236 -14.05 0.05 9.15
CA ASP A 236 -14.15 1.52 9.01
C ASP A 236 -13.26 2.08 7.87
N SER A 237 -13.10 1.34 6.77
CA SER A 237 -12.21 1.66 5.64
C SER A 237 -10.72 1.73 6.03
N VAL A 238 -10.34 1.20 7.19
CA VAL A 238 -8.95 1.09 7.64
C VAL A 238 -8.51 -0.36 7.58
N PHE A 239 -7.45 -0.63 6.84
CA PHE A 239 -6.81 -1.93 6.77
C PHE A 239 -5.81 -2.08 7.91
N GLU A 240 -5.94 -3.15 8.71
CA GLU A 240 -5.05 -3.47 9.82
C GLU A 240 -4.87 -5.00 9.96
N TYR A 241 -3.92 -5.39 10.80
CA TYR A 241 -3.73 -6.80 11.19
C TYR A 241 -4.23 -7.03 12.60
N PHE A 242 -4.84 -8.19 12.80
CA PHE A 242 -5.45 -8.59 14.06
C PHE A 242 -4.91 -9.95 14.51
N ASP A 243 -4.86 -10.17 15.82
CA ASP A 243 -4.62 -11.48 16.38
C ASP A 243 -5.85 -12.42 16.22
N PRO A 244 -5.75 -13.72 16.50
CA PRO A 244 -6.87 -14.65 16.39
C PRO A 244 -8.06 -14.31 17.27
N GLU A 245 -7.88 -13.53 18.33
CA GLU A 245 -8.91 -13.04 19.25
C GLU A 245 -9.60 -11.78 18.75
N GLY A 246 -9.11 -11.21 17.65
CA GLY A 246 -9.63 -9.98 17.03
C GLY A 246 -9.11 -8.70 17.68
N ASN A 247 -8.00 -8.74 18.41
CA ASN A 247 -7.32 -7.55 18.89
C ASN A 247 -6.38 -7.03 17.81
N SER A 248 -6.39 -5.71 17.54
CA SER A 248 -5.45 -5.12 16.59
C SER A 248 -4.00 -5.34 17.03
N LEU A 249 -3.13 -5.74 16.10
CA LEU A 249 -1.69 -5.83 16.34
C LEU A 249 -1.07 -4.44 16.51
N ARG A 250 -1.70 -3.38 16.01
CA ARG A 250 -1.28 -2.00 16.29
C ARG A 250 -1.59 -1.67 17.74
N LYS A 251 -0.62 -1.08 18.40
CA LYS A 251 -0.87 -0.44 19.70
C LYS A 251 -1.42 0.96 19.49
N ALA A 252 -2.31 1.38 20.39
CA ALA A 252 -2.92 2.70 20.32
C ALA A 252 -1.90 3.83 20.42
N PHE A 253 -0.69 3.55 20.92
CA PHE A 253 0.38 4.55 21.12
C PHE A 253 1.74 4.07 20.64
N LEU A 254 2.50 4.99 20.01
CA LEU A 254 3.93 4.84 19.73
C LEU A 254 4.73 4.72 21.03
N LYS A 255 5.84 3.98 21.00
CA LYS A 255 6.77 3.90 22.14
C LYS A 255 7.43 5.24 22.44
N ALA A 256 7.64 6.08 21.42
CA ALA A 256 8.24 7.42 21.56
C ALA A 256 7.65 8.39 20.51
N PRO A 257 7.65 9.69 20.78
CA PRO A 257 7.18 10.72 19.86
C PRO A 257 8.21 11.18 18.82
N LEU A 258 9.40 10.59 18.80
CA LEU A 258 10.54 10.89 17.92
C LEU A 258 11.12 9.60 17.36
N ASP A 259 11.63 9.65 16.12
CA ASP A 259 12.29 8.48 15.50
C ASP A 259 13.74 8.31 16.01
N PHE A 260 14.44 9.43 16.24
CA PHE A 260 15.83 9.43 16.72
C PHE A 260 15.97 10.35 17.92
N PHE A 261 16.47 9.84 19.02
CA PHE A 261 16.59 10.59 20.27
C PHE A 261 17.58 9.93 21.25
N ARG A 262 17.99 10.73 22.25
CA ARG A 262 18.66 10.25 23.46
C ARG A 262 17.86 10.70 24.68
N ILE A 263 17.51 9.80 25.59
CA ILE A 263 16.85 10.14 26.84
C ILE A 263 17.87 10.86 27.75
N THR A 264 17.60 12.11 28.08
CA THR A 264 18.45 12.94 28.95
C THR A 264 17.88 13.07 30.36
N SER A 265 16.57 12.94 30.54
CA SER A 265 15.94 12.92 31.85
C SER A 265 14.74 12.00 31.86
N ARG A 266 14.64 11.18 32.89
CA ARG A 266 13.54 10.22 33.09
C ARG A 266 12.45 10.84 33.99
N PHE A 267 11.29 10.22 34.00
CA PHE A 267 10.19 10.51 34.92
C PHE A 267 10.67 10.39 36.39
N SER A 268 10.35 11.38 37.19
CA SER A 268 10.72 11.42 38.62
C SER A 268 9.74 12.28 39.42
N ASN A 269 9.38 11.83 40.60
CA ASN A 269 8.59 12.63 41.54
C ASN A 269 9.42 13.73 42.28
N ALA A 270 10.75 13.57 42.31
CA ALA A 270 11.64 14.54 42.89
C ALA A 270 13.03 14.50 42.24
N ARG A 271 13.36 15.50 41.40
CA ARG A 271 14.73 15.69 40.86
C ARG A 271 15.20 17.13 41.12
N PHE A 272 16.51 17.34 41.23
CA PHE A 272 17.08 18.67 41.29
C PHE A 272 16.93 19.37 39.93
N HIS A 273 16.21 20.50 39.91
CA HIS A 273 15.93 21.22 38.67
C HIS A 273 17.15 22.12 38.32
N PRO A 274 17.75 21.92 37.10
CA PRO A 274 19.01 22.57 36.76
C PRO A 274 18.92 24.11 36.69
N ILE A 275 17.79 24.68 36.27
CA ILE A 275 17.57 26.13 36.18
C ILE A 275 17.08 26.70 37.52
N LEU A 276 16.06 26.08 38.14
CA LEU A 276 15.42 26.59 39.34
C LEU A 276 16.21 26.29 40.64
N LYS A 277 17.26 25.45 40.54
CA LYS A 277 18.17 25.08 41.66
C LYS A 277 17.42 24.58 42.90
N ARG A 278 16.32 23.86 42.72
CA ARG A 278 15.51 23.24 43.78
C ARG A 278 14.96 21.90 43.36
N TYR A 279 14.61 21.05 44.31
CA TYR A 279 13.94 19.77 44.00
C TYR A 279 12.54 20.03 43.50
N ARG A 280 12.19 19.35 42.37
CA ARG A 280 10.89 19.43 41.73
C ARG A 280 10.57 18.13 41.02
N ALA A 281 9.30 17.78 40.96
CA ALA A 281 8.84 16.68 40.12
C ALA A 281 9.10 16.95 38.64
N HIS A 282 9.51 15.91 37.91
CA HIS A 282 9.56 15.87 36.46
C HIS A 282 8.64 14.76 35.99
N HIS A 283 7.39 15.10 35.75
CA HIS A 283 6.35 14.18 35.34
C HIS A 283 6.35 13.96 33.81
N GLY A 284 7.53 13.80 33.20
CA GLY A 284 7.75 13.58 31.80
C GLY A 284 9.06 12.84 31.53
N VAL A 285 9.39 12.70 30.26
CA VAL A 285 10.68 12.21 29.76
C VAL A 285 11.23 13.23 28.79
N ASP A 286 12.50 13.63 29.01
CA ASP A 286 13.20 14.55 28.12
C ASP A 286 13.97 13.76 27.06
N TYR A 287 13.58 13.98 25.81
CA TYR A 287 14.20 13.39 24.62
C TYR A 287 15.07 14.45 23.92
N ALA A 288 16.39 14.38 24.08
CA ALA A 288 17.32 15.23 23.35
C ALA A 288 17.38 14.84 21.88
N ALA A 289 17.17 15.84 21.02
CA ALA A 289 17.28 15.73 19.58
C ALA A 289 17.60 17.11 18.98
N PRO A 290 18.15 17.20 17.76
CA PRO A 290 18.41 18.47 17.08
C PRO A 290 17.16 19.34 16.94
N ILE A 291 17.34 20.67 16.96
CA ILE A 291 16.23 21.60 16.65
C ILE A 291 15.69 21.27 15.24
N GLY A 292 14.36 21.21 15.12
CA GLY A 292 13.69 20.92 13.86
C GLY A 292 13.42 19.44 13.63
N THR A 293 13.87 18.53 14.51
CA THR A 293 13.46 17.11 14.48
C THR A 293 11.94 17.00 14.57
N GLU A 294 11.33 16.17 13.77
CA GLU A 294 9.88 15.97 13.73
C GLU A 294 9.37 15.38 15.03
N VAL A 295 8.33 16.00 15.59
CA VAL A 295 7.61 15.51 16.76
C VAL A 295 6.27 14.94 16.29
N LYS A 296 6.06 13.64 16.55
CA LYS A 296 4.89 12.89 16.13
C LYS A 296 3.90 12.69 17.27
N SER A 297 2.61 12.75 16.95
CA SER A 297 1.59 12.30 17.91
C SER A 297 1.76 10.81 18.16
N ILE A 298 1.89 10.40 19.43
CA ILE A 298 2.05 8.97 19.74
C ILE A 298 0.80 8.14 19.45
N GLY A 299 -0.38 8.77 19.34
CA GLY A 299 -1.65 8.12 19.04
C GLY A 299 -2.59 9.03 18.28
N ALA A 300 -3.63 8.43 17.68
CA ALA A 300 -4.73 9.20 17.15
C ALA A 300 -5.44 9.97 18.27
N GLY A 301 -5.96 11.16 17.99
CA GLY A 301 -6.64 11.96 19.00
C GLY A 301 -7.00 13.37 18.54
N THR A 302 -7.48 14.18 19.46
CA THR A 302 -7.87 15.57 19.21
C THR A 302 -6.90 16.51 19.91
N VAL A 303 -6.41 17.52 19.22
CA VAL A 303 -5.61 18.61 19.83
C VAL A 303 -6.52 19.42 20.75
N ILE A 304 -6.25 19.39 22.05
CA ILE A 304 -7.04 20.11 23.07
C ILE A 304 -6.38 21.40 23.56
N ALA A 305 -5.09 21.58 23.28
CA ALA A 305 -4.40 22.82 23.56
C ALA A 305 -3.19 23.00 22.62
N LYS A 306 -2.95 24.24 22.19
CA LYS A 306 -1.82 24.69 21.39
C LYS A 306 -1.48 26.12 21.80
N GLY A 307 -0.24 26.40 22.08
CA GLY A 307 0.18 27.77 22.46
C GLY A 307 1.48 27.79 23.24
N TYR A 308 1.93 28.99 23.55
CA TYR A 308 3.08 29.21 24.44
C TYR A 308 2.63 29.13 25.90
N MET A 309 3.13 28.14 26.62
CA MET A 309 2.77 27.89 28.01
C MET A 309 3.94 28.25 28.96
N ASN A 310 3.62 28.82 30.12
CA ASN A 310 4.64 29.16 31.10
C ASN A 310 5.45 27.93 31.53
N GLY A 311 6.77 28.02 31.39
CA GLY A 311 7.70 26.91 31.61
C GLY A 311 7.82 25.92 30.44
N GLY A 312 6.75 25.52 29.82
CA GLY A 312 6.74 24.52 28.71
C GLY A 312 7.08 25.11 27.34
N GLY A 313 7.09 26.44 27.18
CA GLY A 313 7.28 27.06 25.88
C GLY A 313 6.17 26.73 24.90
N HIS A 314 6.50 26.63 23.63
CA HIS A 314 5.55 26.13 22.61
C HIS A 314 5.13 24.72 22.93
N THR A 315 3.85 24.53 23.16
CA THR A 315 3.27 23.30 23.69
C THR A 315 2.06 22.86 22.87
N ILE A 316 1.91 21.55 22.67
CA ILE A 316 0.72 20.90 22.16
C ILE A 316 0.23 19.89 23.19
N LYS A 317 -1.11 19.81 23.39
CA LYS A 317 -1.76 18.72 24.12
C LYS A 317 -2.72 17.97 23.20
N VAL A 318 -2.65 16.63 23.20
CA VAL A 318 -3.53 15.75 22.44
C VAL A 318 -4.30 14.86 23.39
N LYS A 319 -5.63 14.88 23.30
CA LYS A 319 -6.52 13.96 23.99
C LYS A 319 -6.79 12.76 23.05
N HIS A 320 -6.30 11.60 23.43
CA HIS A 320 -6.46 10.38 22.61
C HIS A 320 -7.81 9.71 22.83
N ASN A 321 -8.26 9.66 24.08
CA ASN A 321 -9.56 9.10 24.47
C ASN A 321 -9.97 9.65 25.85
N SER A 322 -10.96 9.01 26.50
CA SER A 322 -11.38 9.40 27.86
C SER A 322 -10.31 9.19 28.93
N VAL A 323 -9.34 8.33 28.67
CA VAL A 323 -8.32 7.89 29.64
C VAL A 323 -6.98 8.60 29.46
N TYR A 324 -6.52 8.78 28.20
CA TYR A 324 -5.16 9.22 27.90
C TYR A 324 -5.09 10.60 27.25
N THR A 325 -4.18 11.41 27.78
CA THR A 325 -3.78 12.73 27.21
C THR A 325 -2.26 12.83 27.19
N THR A 326 -1.69 13.36 26.10
CA THR A 326 -0.26 13.61 25.97
C THR A 326 0.05 15.09 25.84
N THR A 327 1.25 15.48 26.26
CA THR A 327 1.75 16.85 26.16
C THR A 327 3.15 16.84 25.57
N TYR A 328 3.37 17.71 24.59
CA TYR A 328 4.61 17.89 23.85
C TYR A 328 5.10 19.32 24.06
N MET A 329 6.24 19.51 24.73
CA MET A 329 6.73 20.84 25.15
C MET A 329 8.09 21.18 24.55
N HIS A 330 8.49 22.42 24.70
CA HIS A 330 9.73 23.03 24.23
C HIS A 330 9.88 23.03 22.71
N LEU A 331 8.75 22.98 21.96
CA LEU A 331 8.74 22.97 20.50
C LEU A 331 9.35 24.24 19.90
N SER A 332 9.97 24.17 18.73
CA SER A 332 10.43 25.32 17.96
C SER A 332 9.30 25.94 17.15
N LYS A 333 8.46 25.09 16.57
CA LYS A 333 7.26 25.48 15.79
C LYS A 333 6.25 24.36 15.77
N TYR A 334 5.02 24.68 15.39
CA TYR A 334 3.93 23.73 15.14
C TYR A 334 3.95 23.28 13.69
N ALA A 335 3.50 22.06 13.41
CA ALA A 335 3.30 21.61 12.05
C ALA A 335 2.10 22.32 11.39
N LYS A 336 2.12 22.42 10.07
CA LYS A 336 1.06 23.09 9.30
C LYS A 336 -0.29 22.39 9.53
N GLY A 337 -1.33 23.18 9.78
CA GLY A 337 -2.70 22.69 9.94
C GLY A 337 -3.01 22.09 11.32
N ILE A 338 -2.09 22.17 12.30
CA ILE A 338 -2.36 21.77 13.68
C ILE A 338 -3.02 22.94 14.42
N GLU A 339 -4.30 22.75 14.77
CA GLU A 339 -5.11 23.72 15.52
C GLU A 339 -5.91 23.00 16.62
N VAL A 340 -6.35 23.75 17.64
CA VAL A 340 -7.22 23.22 18.69
C VAL A 340 -8.53 22.71 18.05
N GLY A 341 -8.98 21.52 18.45
CA GLY A 341 -10.10 20.80 17.84
C GLY A 341 -9.72 19.92 16.65
N LYS A 342 -8.49 20.04 16.11
CA LYS A 342 -8.04 19.23 14.98
C LYS A 342 -7.83 17.77 15.40
N GLN A 343 -8.36 16.84 14.60
CA GLN A 343 -8.03 15.42 14.69
C GLN A 343 -6.63 15.16 14.13
N VAL A 344 -5.82 14.41 14.86
CA VAL A 344 -4.50 13.95 14.44
C VAL A 344 -4.45 12.43 14.46
N GLN A 345 -3.68 11.87 13.53
CA GLN A 345 -3.45 10.43 13.43
C GLN A 345 -2.21 10.03 14.26
N GLN A 346 -2.12 8.75 14.62
CA GLN A 346 -0.89 8.19 15.17
C GLN A 346 0.25 8.33 14.15
N GLY A 347 1.43 8.79 14.61
CA GLY A 347 2.58 9.05 13.75
C GLY A 347 2.53 10.36 12.97
N GLN A 348 1.42 11.09 13.02
CA GLN A 348 1.32 12.40 12.36
C GLN A 348 2.28 13.40 13.00
N VAL A 349 3.06 14.12 12.17
CA VAL A 349 3.91 15.23 12.63
C VAL A 349 3.01 16.36 13.12
N ILE A 350 3.19 16.75 14.39
CA ILE A 350 2.42 17.81 15.07
C ILE A 350 3.26 19.05 15.37
N GLY A 351 4.58 18.92 15.41
CA GLY A 351 5.50 20.01 15.69
C GLY A 351 6.95 19.60 15.48
N TYR A 352 7.85 20.43 15.94
CA TYR A 352 9.30 20.21 15.76
C TYR A 352 10.03 20.52 17.05
N VAL A 353 11.06 19.71 17.37
CA VAL A 353 11.91 19.90 18.56
C VAL A 353 12.50 21.31 18.58
N GLY A 354 12.53 21.90 19.74
CA GLY A 354 13.09 23.23 19.98
C GLY A 354 13.79 23.34 21.34
N SER A 355 13.82 24.54 21.87
CA SER A 355 14.35 24.89 23.21
C SER A 355 13.58 26.07 23.78
N SER A 356 12.28 26.17 23.49
CA SER A 356 11.43 27.29 23.99
C SER A 356 11.03 27.10 25.45
N GLY A 357 10.77 28.16 26.15
CA GLY A 357 10.39 28.11 27.56
C GLY A 357 11.58 27.86 28.52
N LEU A 358 11.35 27.17 29.63
CA LEU A 358 12.38 26.83 30.63
C LEU A 358 13.18 25.59 30.20
N SER A 359 14.01 25.73 29.17
CA SER A 359 14.85 24.69 28.59
C SER A 359 16.33 25.06 28.68
N THR A 360 17.20 24.09 28.95
CA THR A 360 18.67 24.25 28.99
C THR A 360 19.34 23.92 27.67
N GLY A 361 18.59 23.37 26.69
CA GLY A 361 19.11 22.99 25.38
C GLY A 361 18.05 22.25 24.56
N PRO A 362 18.33 21.93 23.30
CA PRO A 362 17.36 21.31 22.41
C PRO A 362 16.86 19.95 22.92
N HIS A 363 15.58 19.84 23.24
CA HIS A 363 14.92 18.59 23.63
C HIS A 363 13.40 18.72 23.55
N LEU A 364 12.72 17.60 23.59
CA LEU A 364 11.28 17.47 23.80
C LEU A 364 11.03 16.98 25.22
N ASP A 365 10.29 17.76 26.07
CA ASP A 365 9.68 17.21 27.28
C ASP A 365 8.33 16.62 26.90
N PHE A 366 8.26 15.30 27.00
CA PHE A 366 7.08 14.51 26.65
C PHE A 366 6.40 13.95 27.89
N ARG A 367 5.11 14.18 28.03
CA ARG A 367 4.31 13.76 29.19
C ARG A 367 3.08 12.97 28.77
N VAL A 368 2.74 11.97 29.59
CA VAL A 368 1.52 11.18 29.46
C VAL A 368 0.72 11.27 30.74
N HIS A 369 -0.57 11.50 30.59
CA HIS A 369 -1.54 11.47 31.70
C HIS A 369 -2.54 10.35 31.44
N LYS A 370 -2.79 9.53 32.46
CA LYS A 370 -3.84 8.51 32.50
C LYS A 370 -4.86 8.90 33.54
N ASN A 371 -6.12 9.07 33.12
CA ASN A 371 -7.20 9.60 34.01
C ASN A 371 -6.81 10.92 34.73
N GLY A 372 -6.11 11.80 34.02
CA GLY A 372 -5.63 13.09 34.56
C GLY A 372 -4.38 13.01 35.43
N GLN A 373 -3.90 11.81 35.79
CA GLN A 373 -2.69 11.63 36.60
C GLN A 373 -1.47 11.40 35.72
N PRO A 374 -0.32 12.03 35.99
CA PRO A 374 0.90 11.81 35.24
C PRO A 374 1.42 10.37 35.47
N ILE A 375 1.80 9.69 34.40
CA ILE A 375 2.43 8.38 34.44
C ILE A 375 3.77 8.42 33.72
N ASN A 376 4.65 7.46 34.06
CA ASN A 376 5.94 7.30 33.39
C ASN A 376 5.74 6.84 31.93
N PRO A 377 6.06 7.66 30.91
CA PRO A 377 5.91 7.29 29.51
C PRO A 377 6.67 6.02 29.11
N LEU A 378 7.84 5.77 29.72
CA LEU A 378 8.69 4.61 29.42
C LEU A 378 8.13 3.29 29.95
N GLN A 379 7.19 3.34 30.88
CA GLN A 379 6.53 2.18 31.48
C GLN A 379 5.07 2.05 31.04
N MET A 380 4.65 2.90 30.12
CA MET A 380 3.28 2.88 29.62
C MET A 380 3.08 1.65 28.73
N GLU A 381 2.25 0.72 29.18
CA GLU A 381 1.70 -0.30 28.31
C GLU A 381 0.65 0.33 27.41
N ALA A 382 0.97 0.46 26.15
CA ALA A 382 0.02 0.96 25.17
C ALA A 382 -1.10 -0.08 24.99
N PRO A 383 -2.37 0.28 25.21
CA PRO A 383 -3.46 -0.64 24.91
C PRO A 383 -3.45 -1.00 23.43
N PRO A 384 -3.98 -2.18 23.03
CA PRO A 384 -4.19 -2.48 21.62
C PRO A 384 -5.05 -1.36 21.00
N SER A 385 -4.89 -1.14 19.71
CA SER A 385 -5.79 -0.35 18.91
C SER A 385 -7.20 -0.97 18.98
N LYS A 386 -8.18 -0.39 18.31
CA LYS A 386 -9.57 -0.86 18.40
C LYS A 386 -9.66 -2.35 18.00
N PRO A 387 -10.25 -3.22 18.84
CA PRO A 387 -10.50 -4.60 18.44
C PRO A 387 -11.54 -4.66 17.32
N ILE A 388 -11.72 -5.84 16.73
CA ILE A 388 -12.80 -6.12 15.78
C ILE A 388 -14.14 -5.78 16.44
N LYS A 389 -14.95 -4.99 15.74
CA LYS A 389 -16.28 -4.60 16.20
C LYS A 389 -17.19 -5.83 16.35
N PRO A 390 -18.09 -5.82 17.33
CA PRO A 390 -19.00 -6.96 17.55
C PRO A 390 -19.75 -7.40 16.29
N GLU A 391 -20.23 -6.45 15.49
CA GLU A 391 -20.98 -6.69 14.25
C GLU A 391 -20.13 -7.27 13.10
N LEU A 392 -18.79 -7.20 13.18
CA LEU A 392 -17.88 -7.71 12.18
C LEU A 392 -17.19 -9.02 12.59
N ARG A 393 -17.48 -9.56 13.77
CA ARG A 393 -16.82 -10.76 14.31
C ARG A 393 -17.00 -12.00 13.43
N ASP A 394 -18.19 -12.19 12.86
CA ASP A 394 -18.48 -13.34 12.00
C ASP A 394 -17.68 -13.24 10.69
N SER A 395 -17.66 -12.04 10.09
CA SER A 395 -16.85 -11.78 8.88
C SER A 395 -15.35 -11.98 9.14
N PHE A 396 -14.87 -11.52 10.28
CA PHE A 396 -13.49 -11.74 10.70
C PHE A 396 -13.19 -13.22 10.94
N ALA A 397 -14.11 -13.97 11.56
CA ALA A 397 -13.94 -15.41 11.81
C ALA A 397 -13.76 -16.20 10.51
N ILE A 398 -14.50 -15.86 9.46
CA ILE A 398 -14.37 -16.48 8.12
C ILE A 398 -12.98 -16.21 7.55
N ILE A 399 -12.52 -14.95 7.59
CA ILE A 399 -11.20 -14.56 7.07
C ILE A 399 -10.09 -15.23 7.89
N LYS A 400 -10.20 -15.22 9.22
CA LYS A 400 -9.28 -15.92 10.12
C LYS A 400 -9.13 -17.39 9.75
N GLN A 401 -10.24 -18.10 9.61
CA GLN A 401 -10.24 -19.53 9.27
C GLN A 401 -9.56 -19.77 7.91
N LYS A 402 -9.86 -18.95 6.90
CA LYS A 402 -9.23 -19.03 5.59
C LYS A 402 -7.72 -18.84 5.68
N VAL A 403 -7.25 -17.79 6.35
CA VAL A 403 -5.83 -17.45 6.47
C VAL A 403 -5.07 -18.56 7.20
N LEU A 404 -5.58 -19.06 8.33
CA LEU A 404 -4.94 -20.11 9.09
C LEU A 404 -4.90 -21.43 8.30
N ALA A 405 -5.99 -21.82 7.64
CA ALA A 405 -6.02 -23.02 6.81
C ALA A 405 -5.04 -22.93 5.62
N GLU A 406 -4.88 -21.75 5.03
CA GLU A 406 -3.94 -21.54 3.91
C GLU A 406 -2.49 -21.61 4.41
N LEU A 407 -2.15 -20.99 5.56
CA LEU A 407 -0.83 -21.11 6.20
C LEU A 407 -0.48 -22.58 6.50
N ASP A 408 -1.41 -23.33 7.08
CA ASP A 408 -1.19 -24.75 7.42
C ASP A 408 -1.02 -25.61 6.15
N SER A 409 -1.82 -25.37 5.11
CA SER A 409 -1.74 -26.12 3.87
C SER A 409 -0.42 -25.90 3.14
N MET A 410 0.10 -24.67 3.14
CA MET A 410 1.37 -24.33 2.49
C MET A 410 2.57 -24.89 3.27
N LYS A 411 2.49 -24.89 4.61
CA LYS A 411 3.50 -25.52 5.46
C LYS A 411 3.64 -27.03 5.19
N ILE A 412 2.54 -27.73 4.92
CA ILE A 412 2.54 -29.15 4.57
C ILE A 412 3.19 -29.36 3.20
N LYS A 413 2.84 -28.54 2.20
CA LYS A 413 3.40 -28.63 0.84
C LYS A 413 4.91 -28.39 0.80
N ASN A 414 5.43 -27.49 1.63
CA ASN A 414 6.88 -27.21 1.69
C ASN A 414 7.69 -28.33 2.35
N LYS A 415 7.05 -29.26 3.05
CA LYS A 415 7.71 -30.40 3.71
C LYS A 415 7.72 -31.68 2.88
N LEU A 416 6.96 -31.72 1.78
CA LEU A 416 6.90 -32.83 0.79
C LEU A 416 7.81 -32.53 -0.39
#